data_06bc014805a49d2720b818cd2cbf792a
#
_entry.id   06bc014805a49d2720b818cd2cbf792a
#
_cell.length_a   1.000
_cell.length_b   1.000
_cell.length_c   1.000
_cell.angle_alpha   90.00
_cell.angle_beta   90.00
_cell.angle_gamma   90.00
#
_symmetry.space_group_name_H-M   'P 1'
#
loop_
_entity.id
_entity.type
_entity.pdbx_description
1 polymer ?
#
loop_
_entity_poly.entity_id
_entity_poly.type
_entity_poly.pdbx_seq_one_letter_code
_entity_poly.pdbx_strand_id
1 'polypeptide(L)'
;DCSTDGTRALCEAYAAEYPGRVRLVTGSANIGWRANYLRTFEACRGKYVAYCDGDDWWSDPHKLQMQVDLMESDPSCGMCYTRADNYYEADGRTTPDQEIHFTDFDSLLLSLTIANCATLARRDLIARYYAEVRPAEHPDWKTDDAPMWLWFSVCSRVRYIPAVTAVHRR
;
A
#
# COMPACT_ATOMS: atom_id res chain seq x y z
N ASP A 1 5.67 -2.19 -14.50
CA ASP A 1 7.04 -1.91 -14.87
C ASP A 1 7.45 -2.74 -16.09
N CYS A 2 7.04 -2.31 -17.30
CA CYS A 2 7.36 -2.99 -18.56
C CYS A 2 6.90 -4.46 -18.63
N SER A 3 5.66 -4.75 -18.21
CA SER A 3 5.08 -6.09 -18.32
C SER A 3 5.10 -6.59 -19.77
N THR A 4 5.40 -7.86 -19.96
CA THR A 4 5.51 -8.52 -21.27
C THR A 4 4.22 -9.25 -21.68
N ASP A 5 3.22 -9.28 -20.81
CA ASP A 5 1.88 -9.83 -21.04
C ASP A 5 0.85 -8.74 -21.41
N GLY A 6 -0.43 -9.03 -21.32
CA GLY A 6 -1.53 -8.10 -21.62
C GLY A 6 -1.75 -6.96 -20.60
N THR A 7 -1.03 -6.92 -19.48
CA THR A 7 -1.23 -5.97 -18.38
C THR A 7 -1.17 -4.52 -18.85
N ARG A 8 -0.18 -4.17 -19.68
CA ARG A 8 -0.02 -2.80 -20.18
C ARG A 8 -1.25 -2.36 -21.02
N ALA A 9 -1.69 -3.20 -21.95
CA ALA A 9 -2.84 -2.89 -22.80
C ALA A 9 -4.12 -2.71 -21.97
N LEU A 10 -4.31 -3.52 -20.94
CA LEU A 10 -5.41 -3.39 -20.00
C LEU A 10 -5.37 -2.05 -19.25
N CYS A 11 -4.20 -1.67 -18.71
CA CYS A 11 -4.03 -0.39 -18.02
C CYS A 11 -4.23 0.82 -18.93
N GLU A 12 -3.80 0.74 -20.21
CA GLU A 12 -4.02 1.79 -21.21
C GLU A 12 -5.52 1.93 -21.53
N ALA A 13 -6.25 0.82 -21.62
CA ALA A 13 -7.69 0.82 -21.83
C ALA A 13 -8.44 1.49 -20.67
N TYR A 14 -8.11 1.15 -19.42
CA TYR A 14 -8.70 1.81 -18.24
C TYR A 14 -8.34 3.30 -18.16
N ALA A 15 -7.12 3.68 -18.48
CA ALA A 15 -6.73 5.10 -18.51
C ALA A 15 -7.51 5.90 -19.56
N ALA A 16 -7.83 5.28 -20.71
CA ALA A 16 -8.66 5.87 -21.76
C ALA A 16 -10.15 5.94 -21.36
N GLU A 17 -10.66 4.91 -20.68
CA GLU A 17 -12.06 4.85 -20.23
C GLU A 17 -12.36 5.81 -19.08
N TYR A 18 -11.38 6.03 -18.17
CA TYR A 18 -11.55 6.88 -16.99
C TYR A 18 -10.54 8.04 -16.97
N PRO A 19 -10.60 8.98 -17.94
CA PRO A 19 -9.66 10.09 -18.00
C PRO A 19 -9.78 11.00 -16.77
N GLY A 20 -8.63 11.34 -16.19
CA GLY A 20 -8.55 12.14 -14.95
C GLY A 20 -8.73 11.35 -13.65
N ARG A 21 -9.19 10.10 -13.71
CA ARG A 21 -9.26 9.19 -12.55
C ARG A 21 -8.16 8.14 -12.58
N VAL A 22 -7.88 7.58 -13.75
CA VAL A 22 -6.83 6.58 -13.95
C VAL A 22 -5.69 7.23 -14.74
N ARG A 23 -4.48 7.12 -14.21
CA ARG A 23 -3.26 7.58 -14.86
C ARG A 23 -2.25 6.46 -14.88
N LEU A 24 -1.90 6.01 -16.06
CA LEU A 24 -0.84 5.03 -16.24
C LEU A 24 0.54 5.70 -16.10
N VAL A 25 1.37 5.19 -15.19
CA VAL A 25 2.78 5.56 -15.04
C VAL A 25 3.62 4.39 -15.52
N THR A 26 4.31 4.58 -16.65
CA THR A 26 5.11 3.53 -17.29
C THR A 26 6.38 4.10 -17.92
N GLY A 27 7.27 3.23 -18.37
CA GLY A 27 8.51 3.57 -19.07
C GLY A 27 8.79 2.63 -20.22
N SER A 28 9.92 2.86 -20.90
CA SER A 28 10.39 2.04 -22.02
C SER A 28 11.26 0.84 -21.58
N ALA A 29 11.63 0.79 -20.29
CA ALA A 29 12.45 -0.28 -19.72
C ALA A 29 11.95 -0.66 -18.32
N ASN A 30 12.19 -1.90 -17.94
CA ASN A 30 12.03 -2.35 -16.56
C ASN A 30 13.13 -1.71 -15.72
N ILE A 31 12.76 -0.96 -14.70
CA ILE A 31 13.68 -0.26 -13.78
C ILE A 31 13.72 -0.91 -12.40
N GLY A 32 13.04 -2.04 -12.25
CA GLY A 32 12.89 -2.76 -10.99
C GLY A 32 11.77 -2.21 -10.13
N TRP A 33 11.19 -3.10 -9.33
CA TRP A 33 9.99 -2.82 -8.55
C TRP A 33 10.16 -1.61 -7.61
N ARG A 34 11.30 -1.47 -6.95
CA ARG A 34 11.57 -0.38 -6.00
C ARG A 34 11.58 1.00 -6.67
N ALA A 35 12.31 1.13 -7.77
CA ALA A 35 12.34 2.38 -8.55
C ALA A 35 10.97 2.67 -9.18
N ASN A 36 10.23 1.64 -9.57
CA ASN A 36 8.88 1.77 -10.09
C ASN A 36 7.88 2.24 -9.02
N TYR A 37 8.00 1.76 -7.80
CA TYR A 37 7.21 2.25 -6.65
C TYR A 37 7.47 3.74 -6.40
N LEU A 38 8.72 4.15 -6.31
CA LEU A 38 9.09 5.56 -6.13
C LEU A 38 8.54 6.43 -7.27
N ARG A 39 8.75 6.04 -8.53
CA ARG A 39 8.20 6.75 -9.71
C ARG A 39 6.68 6.89 -9.64
N THR A 40 5.99 5.85 -9.21
CA THR A 40 4.53 5.86 -9.08
C THR A 40 4.10 6.76 -7.91
N PHE A 41 4.80 6.70 -6.79
CA PHE A 41 4.56 7.59 -5.65
C PHE A 41 4.76 9.07 -6.03
N GLU A 42 5.83 9.41 -6.73
CA GLU A 42 6.10 10.79 -7.20
C GLU A 42 4.98 11.32 -8.11
N ALA A 43 4.29 10.43 -8.81
CA ALA A 43 3.14 10.78 -9.62
C ALA A 43 1.85 11.00 -8.79
N CYS A 44 1.78 10.58 -7.53
CA CYS A 44 0.63 10.78 -6.65
C CYS A 44 0.51 12.25 -6.24
N ARG A 45 -0.74 12.79 -6.25
CA ARG A 45 -1.05 14.19 -5.90
C ARG A 45 -1.97 14.33 -4.69
N GLY A 46 -2.57 13.23 -4.23
CA GLY A 46 -3.51 13.22 -3.12
C GLY A 46 -2.85 13.57 -1.79
N LYS A 47 -3.63 14.02 -0.82
CA LYS A 47 -3.21 14.19 0.58
C LYS A 47 -2.79 12.84 1.19
N TYR A 48 -3.46 11.78 0.78
CA TYR A 48 -3.24 10.41 1.19
C TYR A 48 -2.86 9.53 0.01
N VAL A 49 -2.15 8.43 0.29
CA VAL A 49 -1.81 7.37 -0.66
C VAL A 49 -2.34 6.05 -0.10
N ALA A 50 -3.12 5.35 -0.89
CA ALA A 50 -3.53 3.98 -0.64
C ALA A 50 -2.80 3.06 -1.61
N TYR A 51 -2.39 1.90 -1.12
CA TYR A 51 -1.71 0.88 -1.93
C TYR A 51 -2.71 -0.20 -2.34
N CYS A 52 -2.53 -0.75 -3.51
CA CYS A 52 -3.20 -1.97 -3.96
C CYS A 52 -2.31 -2.58 -5.06
N ASP A 53 -1.68 -3.67 -4.77
CA ASP A 53 -0.86 -4.37 -5.74
C ASP A 53 -1.75 -5.01 -6.81
N GLY A 54 -1.19 -5.30 -7.99
CA GLY A 54 -2.00 -5.68 -9.15
C GLY A 54 -2.67 -7.06 -9.05
N ASP A 55 -2.31 -7.84 -8.05
CA ASP A 55 -2.87 -9.15 -7.72
C ASP A 55 -3.83 -9.11 -6.52
N ASP A 56 -3.90 -7.98 -5.82
CA ASP A 56 -4.79 -7.74 -4.69
C ASP A 56 -6.07 -7.00 -5.11
N TRP A 57 -7.07 -6.94 -4.23
CA TRP A 57 -8.26 -6.11 -4.47
C TRP A 57 -8.92 -5.59 -3.19
N TRP A 58 -9.65 -4.49 -3.32
CA TRP A 58 -10.49 -3.98 -2.24
C TRP A 58 -11.88 -4.61 -2.31
N SER A 59 -12.31 -5.19 -1.21
CA SER A 59 -13.59 -5.90 -1.08
C SER A 59 -14.72 -5.02 -0.51
N ASP A 60 -14.40 -3.87 0.09
CA ASP A 60 -15.36 -2.93 0.65
C ASP A 60 -15.25 -1.56 -0.05
N PRO A 61 -16.33 -1.07 -0.70
CA PRO A 61 -16.33 0.23 -1.36
C PRO A 61 -16.17 1.41 -0.39
N HIS A 62 -16.40 1.22 0.91
CA HIS A 62 -16.25 2.26 1.93
C HIS A 62 -14.85 2.32 2.55
N LYS A 63 -13.93 1.43 2.18
CA LYS A 63 -12.56 1.35 2.71
C LYS A 63 -11.89 2.72 2.81
N LEU A 64 -11.78 3.40 1.69
CA LEU A 64 -11.07 4.68 1.64
C LEU A 64 -11.76 5.77 2.48
N GLN A 65 -13.09 5.79 2.49
CA GLN A 65 -13.83 6.77 3.29
C GLN A 65 -13.60 6.56 4.78
N MET A 66 -13.72 5.32 5.28
CA MET A 66 -13.44 5.00 6.68
C MET A 66 -12.02 5.38 7.11
N GLN A 67 -11.05 5.11 6.26
CA GLN A 67 -9.65 5.42 6.53
C GLN A 67 -9.39 6.93 6.53
N VAL A 68 -9.96 7.67 5.58
CA VAL A 68 -9.85 9.13 5.52
C VAL A 68 -10.50 9.77 6.73
N ASP A 69 -11.72 9.35 7.11
CA ASP A 69 -12.44 9.88 8.27
C ASP A 69 -11.64 9.71 9.57
N LEU A 70 -11.01 8.53 9.75
CA LEU A 70 -10.12 8.30 10.88
C LEU A 70 -8.91 9.26 10.85
N MET A 71 -8.23 9.38 9.71
CA MET A 71 -7.02 10.20 9.59
C MET A 71 -7.30 11.69 9.65
N GLU A 72 -8.49 12.14 9.26
CA GLU A 72 -8.92 13.54 9.44
C GLU A 72 -9.29 13.84 10.90
N SER A 73 -9.83 12.86 11.63
CA SER A 73 -10.17 13.01 13.05
C SER A 73 -8.96 12.96 13.98
N ASP A 74 -7.84 12.35 13.53
CA ASP A 74 -6.59 12.24 14.30
C ASP A 74 -5.40 12.77 13.49
N PRO A 75 -5.04 14.05 13.60
CA PRO A 75 -3.90 14.62 12.89
C PRO A 75 -2.55 13.96 13.23
N SER A 76 -2.44 13.27 14.35
CA SER A 76 -1.23 12.53 14.73
C SER A 76 -1.10 11.17 14.01
N CYS A 77 -2.19 10.68 13.40
CA CYS A 77 -2.19 9.46 12.62
C CYS A 77 -1.49 9.66 11.28
N GLY A 78 -0.33 9.04 11.10
CA GLY A 78 0.42 9.06 9.85
C GLY A 78 0.01 7.98 8.88
N MET A 79 -0.45 6.85 9.42
CA MET A 79 -0.92 5.70 8.65
C MET A 79 -2.05 4.99 9.40
N CYS A 80 -3.03 4.50 8.67
CA CYS A 80 -3.98 3.54 9.19
C CYS A 80 -4.11 2.34 8.25
N TYR A 81 -4.56 1.22 8.80
CA TYR A 81 -4.83 0.03 8.02
C TYR A 81 -6.08 -0.69 8.53
N THR A 82 -6.66 -1.49 7.66
CA THR A 82 -7.79 -2.37 7.93
C THR A 82 -7.32 -3.82 7.93
N ARG A 83 -8.22 -4.76 8.12
CA ARG A 83 -7.94 -6.18 7.90
C ARG A 83 -8.06 -6.52 6.42
N ALA A 84 -7.16 -7.40 5.93
CA ALA A 84 -7.27 -8.04 4.63
C ALA A 84 -7.42 -9.55 4.82
N ASP A 85 -8.36 -10.18 4.12
CA ASP A 85 -8.41 -11.63 4.06
C ASP A 85 -7.34 -12.16 3.08
N ASN A 86 -6.88 -13.39 3.28
CA ASN A 86 -5.91 -14.03 2.40
C ASN A 86 -6.63 -14.94 1.39
N TYR A 87 -6.41 -14.71 0.10
CA TYR A 87 -6.89 -15.57 -0.98
C TYR A 87 -5.75 -16.43 -1.52
N TYR A 88 -5.93 -17.75 -1.51
CA TYR A 88 -4.97 -18.71 -2.02
C TYR A 88 -5.37 -19.16 -3.42
N GLU A 89 -4.60 -18.78 -4.42
CA GLU A 89 -4.90 -19.08 -5.82
C GLU A 89 -4.85 -20.57 -6.13
N ALA A 90 -4.00 -21.33 -5.45
CA ALA A 90 -3.79 -22.76 -5.67
C ALA A 90 -5.06 -23.61 -5.45
N ASP A 91 -5.94 -23.20 -4.55
CA ASP A 91 -7.15 -23.95 -4.17
C ASP A 91 -8.43 -23.11 -4.14
N GLY A 92 -8.31 -21.82 -4.48
CA GLY A 92 -9.43 -20.85 -4.49
C GLY A 92 -9.97 -20.50 -3.09
N ARG A 93 -9.25 -20.86 -2.03
CA ARG A 93 -9.68 -20.67 -0.65
C ARG A 93 -9.40 -19.27 -0.17
N THR A 94 -10.38 -18.68 0.52
CA THR A 94 -10.18 -17.44 1.29
C THR A 94 -10.15 -17.76 2.77
N THR A 95 -9.18 -17.21 3.49
CA THR A 95 -9.08 -17.33 4.95
C THR A 95 -9.02 -15.96 5.58
N PRO A 96 -9.63 -15.78 6.78
CA PRO A 96 -9.43 -14.57 7.55
C PRO A 96 -7.95 -14.33 7.83
N ASP A 97 -7.54 -13.06 7.83
CA ASP A 97 -6.23 -12.67 8.37
C ASP A 97 -6.19 -12.87 9.89
N GLN A 98 -5.01 -12.69 10.45
CA GLN A 98 -4.78 -12.80 11.89
C GLN A 98 -5.68 -11.80 12.65
N GLU A 99 -6.13 -12.20 13.83
CA GLU A 99 -6.95 -11.35 14.70
C GLU A 99 -6.12 -10.30 15.47
N ILE A 100 -4.80 -10.51 15.58
CA ILE A 100 -3.90 -9.63 16.33
C ILE A 100 -3.31 -8.59 15.38
N HIS A 101 -3.54 -7.32 15.70
CA HIS A 101 -3.12 -6.17 14.90
C HIS A 101 -2.26 -5.23 15.74
N PHE A 102 -1.06 -4.98 15.27
CA PHE A 102 -0.06 -4.17 15.95
C PHE A 102 0.01 -2.76 15.37
N THR A 103 0.23 -1.78 16.25
CA THR A 103 0.33 -0.36 15.87
C THR A 103 1.55 0.34 16.45
N ASP A 104 2.29 -0.33 17.32
CA ASP A 104 3.52 0.17 17.94
C ASP A 104 4.77 -0.50 17.33
N PHE A 105 5.91 0.17 17.49
CA PHE A 105 7.17 -0.26 16.88
C PHE A 105 7.62 -1.65 17.33
N ASP A 106 7.58 -1.92 18.64
CA ASP A 106 8.12 -3.17 19.18
C ASP A 106 7.32 -4.38 18.70
N SER A 107 6.00 -4.26 18.71
CA SER A 107 5.10 -5.31 18.24
C SER A 107 5.20 -5.51 16.71
N LEU A 108 5.29 -4.43 15.94
CA LEU A 108 5.47 -4.50 14.48
C LEU A 108 6.83 -5.09 14.10
N LEU A 109 7.88 -4.82 14.88
CA LEU A 109 9.20 -5.40 14.65
C LEU A 109 9.21 -6.92 14.82
N LEU A 110 8.42 -7.43 15.76
CA LEU A 110 8.31 -8.86 16.04
C LEU A 110 7.35 -9.58 15.08
N SER A 111 6.34 -8.89 14.59
CA SER A 111 5.32 -9.51 13.72
C SER A 111 4.71 -8.47 12.79
N LEU A 112 5.27 -8.37 11.59
CA LEU A 112 4.74 -7.52 10.52
C LEU A 112 3.55 -8.21 9.86
N THR A 113 2.35 -7.79 10.22
CA THR A 113 1.08 -8.38 9.77
C THR A 113 0.26 -7.44 8.89
N ILE A 114 0.81 -6.29 8.51
CA ILE A 114 0.09 -5.28 7.74
C ILE A 114 0.15 -5.62 6.24
N ALA A 115 -0.98 -6.00 5.66
CA ALA A 115 -1.10 -6.16 4.22
C ALA A 115 -1.07 -4.79 3.53
N ASN A 116 -0.22 -4.65 2.51
CA ASN A 116 -0.03 -3.39 1.78
C ASN A 116 -1.35 -2.85 1.22
N CYS A 117 -2.16 -3.70 0.61
CA CYS A 117 -3.47 -3.34 0.04
C CYS A 117 -4.51 -2.86 1.06
N ALA A 118 -4.27 -3.08 2.36
CA ALA A 118 -5.15 -2.63 3.43
C ALA A 118 -4.79 -1.23 3.98
N THR A 119 -3.71 -0.60 3.52
CA THR A 119 -3.16 0.62 4.10
C THR A 119 -3.68 1.91 3.47
N LEU A 120 -3.62 3.01 4.24
CA LEU A 120 -3.71 4.40 3.81
C LEU A 120 -2.71 5.21 4.62
N ALA A 121 -1.87 6.01 3.97
CA ALA A 121 -0.83 6.80 4.63
C ALA A 121 -0.82 8.26 4.14
N ARG A 122 -0.31 9.18 4.97
CA ARG A 122 -0.08 10.57 4.58
C ARG A 122 1.04 10.67 3.55
N ARG A 123 0.76 11.33 2.43
CA ARG A 123 1.72 11.46 1.32
C ARG A 123 3.00 12.20 1.74
N ASP A 124 2.89 13.22 2.56
CA ASP A 124 4.04 13.99 3.05
C ASP A 124 4.95 13.14 3.95
N LEU A 125 4.38 12.24 4.74
CA LEU A 125 5.16 11.32 5.58
C LEU A 125 5.87 10.26 4.73
N ILE A 126 5.23 9.75 3.66
CA ILE A 126 5.88 8.87 2.69
C ILE A 126 7.05 9.60 1.99
N ALA A 127 6.86 10.86 1.60
CA ALA A 127 7.92 11.66 1.00
C ALA A 127 9.12 11.83 1.95
N ARG A 128 8.85 12.07 3.24
CA ARG A 128 9.87 12.10 4.29
C ARG A 128 10.61 10.79 4.44
N TYR A 129 9.90 9.66 4.44
CA TYR A 129 10.50 8.32 4.48
C TYR A 129 11.50 8.12 3.35
N TYR A 130 11.11 8.42 2.11
CA TYR A 130 12.02 8.29 0.96
C TYR A 130 13.23 9.23 1.04
N ALA A 131 13.07 10.43 1.60
CA ALA A 131 14.16 11.39 1.75
C ALA A 131 15.13 11.04 2.89
N GLU A 132 14.63 10.53 4.01
CA GLU A 132 15.42 10.26 5.23
C GLU A 132 16.01 8.84 5.23
N VAL A 133 15.20 7.84 4.85
CA VAL A 133 15.57 6.42 4.92
C VAL A 133 16.27 5.95 3.64
N ARG A 134 15.90 6.53 2.48
CA ARG A 134 16.48 6.22 1.16
C ARG A 134 16.52 4.72 0.85
N PRO A 135 15.39 4.04 0.72
CA PRO A 135 15.34 2.59 0.52
C PRO A 135 16.21 2.07 -0.63
N ALA A 136 16.45 2.91 -1.64
CA ALA A 136 17.32 2.57 -2.78
C ALA A 136 18.78 2.31 -2.37
N GLU A 137 19.24 2.84 -1.24
CA GLU A 137 20.58 2.61 -0.68
C GLU A 137 20.67 1.29 0.09
N HIS A 138 19.55 0.56 0.24
CA HIS A 138 19.46 -0.71 0.98
C HIS A 138 19.03 -1.87 0.07
N PRO A 139 19.87 -2.30 -0.88
CA PRO A 139 19.51 -3.33 -1.88
C PRO A 139 19.20 -4.70 -1.26
N ASP A 140 19.70 -4.96 -0.06
CA ASP A 140 19.49 -6.24 0.65
C ASP A 140 18.10 -6.36 1.30
N TRP A 141 17.34 -5.27 1.39
CA TRP A 141 15.97 -5.33 1.90
C TRP A 141 15.07 -6.12 0.95
N LYS A 142 14.31 -7.05 1.50
CA LYS A 142 13.44 -7.93 0.71
C LYS A 142 12.11 -7.25 0.34
N THR A 143 11.68 -6.28 1.14
CA THR A 143 10.45 -5.50 0.94
C THR A 143 10.72 -4.04 1.26
N ASP A 144 9.90 -3.12 0.76
CA ASP A 144 9.97 -1.70 1.14
C ASP A 144 8.82 -1.29 2.08
N ASP A 145 7.76 -2.08 2.16
CA ASP A 145 6.61 -1.84 3.02
C ASP A 145 6.96 -2.03 4.51
N ALA A 146 7.58 -3.14 4.87
CA ALA A 146 7.96 -3.45 6.23
C ALA A 146 8.82 -2.36 6.90
N PRO A 147 9.94 -1.91 6.32
CA PRO A 147 10.72 -0.79 6.87
C PRO A 147 9.92 0.51 6.94
N MET A 148 9.03 0.76 5.99
CA MET A 148 8.19 1.95 5.97
C MET A 148 7.18 1.94 7.13
N TRP A 149 6.53 0.80 7.39
CA TRP A 149 5.57 0.68 8.51
C TRP A 149 6.26 0.84 9.86
N LEU A 150 7.45 0.26 10.03
CA LEU A 150 8.27 0.47 11.23
C LEU A 150 8.67 1.93 11.41
N TRP A 151 9.11 2.59 10.35
CA TRP A 151 9.45 4.01 10.43
C TRP A 151 8.23 4.88 10.76
N PHE A 152 7.05 4.59 10.20
CA PHE A 152 5.81 5.29 10.53
C PHE A 152 5.41 5.14 11.99
N SER A 153 5.60 3.96 12.59
CA SER A 153 5.28 3.73 14.00
C SER A 153 6.16 4.51 14.96
N VAL A 154 7.35 4.92 14.51
CA VAL A 154 8.27 5.80 15.27
C VAL A 154 7.92 7.28 15.07
N CYS A 155 7.60 7.69 13.84
CA CYS A 155 7.43 9.10 13.46
C CYS A 155 6.00 9.62 13.61
N SER A 156 5.02 8.74 13.78
CA SER A 156 3.59 9.07 13.85
C SER A 156 2.82 8.01 14.61
N ARG A 157 1.51 8.20 14.71
CA ARG A 157 0.63 7.10 15.16
C ARG A 157 0.21 6.24 13.98
N VAL A 158 0.32 4.92 14.16
CA VAL A 158 -0.32 3.90 13.31
C VAL A 158 -1.65 3.51 13.96
N ARG A 159 -2.72 3.42 13.18
CA ARG A 159 -4.06 3.09 13.67
C ARG A 159 -4.65 1.90 12.91
N TYR A 160 -5.33 1.05 13.63
CA TYR A 160 -6.04 -0.10 13.07
C TYR A 160 -7.56 0.12 13.09
N ILE A 161 -8.23 -0.25 12.00
CA ILE A 161 -9.69 -0.26 11.86
C ILE A 161 -10.14 -1.74 11.78
N PRO A 162 -10.98 -2.25 12.70
CA PRO A 162 -11.36 -3.66 12.74
C PRO A 162 -12.44 -4.00 11.70
N ALA A 163 -12.17 -3.71 10.42
CA ALA A 163 -13.04 -3.99 9.29
C ALA A 163 -12.24 -4.75 8.21
N VAL A 164 -12.84 -5.77 7.60
CA VAL A 164 -12.26 -6.45 6.43
C VAL A 164 -12.62 -5.63 5.21
N THR A 165 -11.62 -5.10 4.51
CA THR A 165 -11.87 -4.22 3.37
C THR A 165 -11.00 -4.51 2.15
N ALA A 166 -10.11 -5.48 2.27
CA ALA A 166 -9.20 -5.88 1.21
C ALA A 166 -9.01 -7.40 1.20
N VAL A 167 -8.50 -7.90 0.11
CA VAL A 167 -8.08 -9.30 -0.03
C VAL A 167 -6.67 -9.31 -0.61
N HIS A 168 -5.79 -10.00 0.08
CA HIS A 168 -4.40 -10.21 -0.29
C HIS A 168 -4.24 -11.58 -0.95
N ARG A 169 -3.74 -11.61 -2.17
CA ARG A 169 -3.45 -12.86 -2.88
C ARG A 169 -2.15 -13.49 -2.37
N ARG A 170 -2.19 -14.82 -2.16
CA ARG A 170 -1.07 -15.64 -1.68
C ARG A 170 -0.72 -16.74 -2.69
#